data_366998a5b029900a920d855770714205
#
_entry.id   366998a5b029900a920d855770714205
#
_cell.length_a   1.000
_cell.length_b   1.000
_cell.length_c   1.000
_cell.angle_alpha   90.00
_cell.angle_beta   90.00
_cell.angle_gamma   90.00
#
_symmetry.space_group_name_H-M   'P 1'
#
loop_
_entity.id
_entity.type
_entity.pdbx_description
1 polymer ?
#
loop_
_entity_poly.entity_id
_entity_poly.type
_entity_poly.pdbx_seq_one_letter_code
_entity_poly.pdbx_strand_id
1 'polypeptide(L)'
;MTPRISIYPGTFDPLTFGHIDIIERAAQLGNQLMVAVAENSGKQPLFSLEERTQIVAHEVQRINNTKNVPYPVLVKNFSGLLTDFADSQGAHVVVRGLRAVADFEYEFQMASINKRLHGELETVFLMAAEQQHFVASRFVKEVARFGGDVSSFVPENVARKLASKLG
;
A
#
# COMPACT_ATOMS: atom_id res chain seq x y z
N MET A 1 -13.26 -2.62 -23.78
CA MET A 1 -12.31 -3.64 -23.23
C MET A 1 -12.33 -3.52 -21.69
N THR A 2 -12.43 -4.65 -21.01
CA THR A 2 -12.29 -4.66 -19.55
C THR A 2 -10.86 -4.27 -19.18
N PRO A 3 -10.63 -3.35 -18.26
CA PRO A 3 -9.30 -2.96 -17.86
C PRO A 3 -8.58 -4.16 -17.21
N ARG A 4 -7.28 -4.27 -17.44
CA ARG A 4 -6.45 -5.21 -16.67
C ARG A 4 -6.36 -4.72 -15.23
N ILE A 5 -6.35 -5.65 -14.27
CA ILE A 5 -6.24 -5.33 -12.85
C ILE A 5 -4.78 -5.43 -12.42
N SER A 6 -4.32 -4.41 -11.72
CA SER A 6 -3.07 -4.42 -10.96
C SER A 6 -3.37 -4.30 -9.47
N ILE A 7 -2.57 -4.96 -8.63
CA ILE A 7 -2.72 -4.94 -7.17
C ILE A 7 -1.53 -4.24 -6.55
N TYR A 8 -1.79 -3.31 -5.64
CA TYR A 8 -0.80 -2.75 -4.73
C TYR A 8 -1.05 -3.29 -3.32
N PRO A 9 -0.34 -4.34 -2.89
CA PRO A 9 -0.55 -4.94 -1.58
C PRO A 9 0.29 -4.24 -0.51
N GLY A 10 -0.24 -4.17 0.69
CA GLY A 10 0.49 -3.66 1.85
C GLY A 10 -0.27 -3.88 3.15
N THR A 11 0.44 -3.74 4.26
CA THR A 11 -0.16 -3.76 5.60
C THR A 11 -0.83 -2.42 5.92
N PHE A 12 -0.26 -1.31 5.46
CA PHE A 12 -0.73 0.06 5.68
C PHE A 12 -1.02 0.37 7.16
N ASP A 13 -0.03 0.14 8.01
CA ASP A 13 -0.13 0.26 9.46
C ASP A 13 0.87 1.27 10.07
N PRO A 14 0.60 2.58 9.89
CA PRO A 14 -0.46 3.19 9.10
C PRO A 14 -0.09 3.44 7.64
N LEU A 15 -1.07 3.90 6.86
CA LEU A 15 -0.86 4.52 5.55
C LEU A 15 -0.01 5.78 5.70
N THR A 16 0.96 5.98 4.79
CA THR A 16 1.87 7.13 4.77
C THR A 16 1.78 7.88 3.45
N PHE A 17 2.35 9.08 3.37
CA PHE A 17 2.49 9.80 2.09
C PHE A 17 3.29 9.01 1.05
N GLY A 18 4.24 8.17 1.49
CA GLY A 18 4.96 7.27 0.57
C GLY A 18 4.05 6.24 -0.08
N HIS A 19 3.10 5.68 0.65
CA HIS A 19 2.09 4.78 0.07
C HIS A 19 1.17 5.53 -0.89
N ILE A 20 0.73 6.74 -0.53
CA ILE A 20 -0.15 7.57 -1.35
C ILE A 20 0.52 7.93 -2.68
N ASP A 21 1.81 8.31 -2.67
CA ASP A 21 2.60 8.58 -3.89
C ASP A 21 2.58 7.37 -4.84
N ILE A 22 2.84 6.19 -4.33
CA ILE A 22 2.79 4.95 -5.12
C ILE A 22 1.39 4.69 -5.67
N ILE A 23 0.34 4.87 -4.87
CA ILE A 23 -1.05 4.68 -5.31
C ILE A 23 -1.39 5.64 -6.45
N GLU A 24 -1.11 6.93 -6.30
CA GLU A 24 -1.38 7.95 -7.30
C GLU A 24 -0.67 7.65 -8.62
N ARG A 25 0.59 7.27 -8.58
CA ARG A 25 1.40 6.95 -9.76
C ARG A 25 1.03 5.62 -10.39
N ALA A 26 0.79 4.59 -9.60
CA ALA A 26 0.35 3.29 -10.10
C ALA A 26 -1.01 3.38 -10.81
N ALA A 27 -1.92 4.20 -10.30
CA ALA A 27 -3.22 4.44 -10.94
C ALA A 27 -3.11 5.07 -12.34
N GLN A 28 -1.98 5.72 -12.69
CA GLN A 28 -1.72 6.29 -14.00
C GLN A 28 -1.13 5.30 -15.02
N LEU A 29 -0.78 4.08 -14.61
CA LEU A 29 -0.15 3.10 -15.50
C LEU A 29 -1.14 2.43 -16.50
N GLY A 30 -2.40 2.87 -16.52
CA GLY A 30 -3.40 2.43 -17.48
C GLY A 30 -4.16 1.14 -17.11
N ASN A 31 -3.84 0.52 -15.95
CA ASN A 31 -4.60 -0.59 -15.38
C ASN A 31 -5.55 -0.08 -14.30
N GLN A 32 -6.62 -0.83 -14.02
CA GLN A 32 -7.41 -0.58 -12.83
C GLN A 32 -6.62 -1.01 -11.60
N LEU A 33 -6.22 -0.04 -10.77
CA LEU A 33 -5.48 -0.32 -9.54
C LEU A 33 -6.42 -0.78 -8.42
N MET A 34 -6.04 -1.86 -7.75
CA MET A 34 -6.65 -2.32 -6.50
C MET A 34 -5.62 -2.23 -5.38
N VAL A 35 -5.88 -1.41 -4.37
CA VAL A 35 -5.09 -1.37 -3.14
C VAL A 35 -5.57 -2.51 -2.25
N ALA A 36 -4.68 -3.45 -1.96
CA ALA A 36 -4.99 -4.67 -1.22
C ALA A 36 -4.40 -4.61 0.20
N VAL A 37 -5.27 -4.44 1.19
CA VAL A 37 -4.88 -4.35 2.60
C VAL A 37 -4.71 -5.75 3.17
N ALA A 38 -3.48 -6.13 3.50
CA ALA A 38 -3.17 -7.45 4.05
C ALA A 38 -3.56 -7.56 5.52
N GLU A 39 -4.18 -8.67 5.89
CA GLU A 39 -4.48 -8.98 7.30
C GLU A 39 -3.20 -9.01 8.15
N ASN A 40 -2.16 -9.69 7.66
CA ASN A 40 -0.83 -9.77 8.27
C ASN A 40 -0.85 -10.16 9.76
N SER A 41 -1.49 -11.28 10.07
CA SER A 41 -1.66 -11.80 11.42
C SER A 41 -0.35 -12.06 12.20
N GLY A 42 0.78 -12.18 11.49
CA GLY A 42 2.10 -12.42 12.08
C GLY A 42 2.79 -11.21 12.71
N LYS A 43 2.31 -9.97 12.50
CA LYS A 43 3.01 -8.73 12.92
C LYS A 43 2.29 -7.90 13.99
N GLN A 44 1.16 -8.30 14.49
CA GLN A 44 0.34 -7.52 15.45
C GLN A 44 0.28 -6.03 15.07
N PRO A 45 -0.45 -5.64 14.02
CA PRO A 45 -0.57 -4.25 13.61
C PRO A 45 -1.15 -3.38 14.73
N LEU A 46 -0.80 -2.10 14.76
CA LEU A 46 -1.37 -1.13 15.69
C LEU A 46 -2.86 -0.89 15.42
N PHE A 47 -3.21 -0.80 14.12
CA PHE A 47 -4.60 -0.65 13.68
C PHE A 47 -5.16 -2.02 13.24
N SER A 48 -6.43 -2.28 13.57
CA SER A 48 -7.13 -3.46 13.08
C SER A 48 -7.19 -3.47 11.54
N LEU A 49 -7.50 -4.62 10.95
CA LEU A 49 -7.68 -4.72 9.50
C LEU A 49 -8.77 -3.76 9.00
N GLU A 50 -9.86 -3.66 9.75
CA GLU A 50 -10.96 -2.75 9.41
C GLU A 50 -10.53 -1.28 9.47
N GLU A 51 -9.85 -0.86 10.54
CA GLU A 51 -9.31 0.51 10.69
C GLU A 51 -8.35 0.86 9.54
N ARG A 52 -7.45 -0.06 9.17
CA ARG A 52 -6.49 0.14 8.07
C ARG A 52 -7.20 0.25 6.73
N THR A 53 -8.18 -0.61 6.49
CA THR A 53 -9.00 -0.59 5.28
C THR A 53 -9.78 0.72 5.15
N GLN A 54 -10.37 1.22 6.24
CA GLN A 54 -11.07 2.51 6.25
C GLN A 54 -10.13 3.68 5.99
N ILE A 55 -8.93 3.68 6.58
CA ILE A 55 -7.91 4.70 6.34
C ILE A 55 -7.52 4.75 4.85
N VAL A 56 -7.23 3.58 4.27
CA VAL A 56 -6.88 3.47 2.85
C VAL A 56 -8.05 3.91 1.96
N ALA A 57 -9.28 3.46 2.27
CA ALA A 57 -10.46 3.81 1.49
C ALA A 57 -10.75 5.31 1.49
N HIS A 58 -10.53 6.00 2.61
CA HIS A 58 -10.68 7.46 2.71
C HIS A 58 -9.72 8.18 1.74
N GLU A 59 -8.45 7.80 1.73
CA GLU A 59 -7.46 8.42 0.85
C GLU A 59 -7.66 8.05 -0.62
N VAL A 60 -8.06 6.80 -0.90
CA VAL A 60 -8.40 6.37 -2.25
C VAL A 60 -9.60 7.13 -2.80
N GLN A 61 -10.62 7.38 -1.98
CA GLN A 61 -11.75 8.21 -2.38
C GLN A 61 -11.32 9.64 -2.72
N ARG A 62 -10.40 10.22 -1.91
CA ARG A 62 -9.81 11.53 -2.21
C ARG A 62 -9.09 11.51 -3.57
N ILE A 63 -8.28 10.49 -3.82
CA ILE A 63 -7.56 10.33 -5.10
C ILE A 63 -8.55 10.24 -6.27
N ASN A 64 -9.56 9.39 -6.17
CA ASN A 64 -10.58 9.24 -7.21
C ASN A 64 -11.34 10.54 -7.51
N ASN A 65 -11.53 11.39 -6.50
CA ASN A 65 -12.27 12.65 -6.66
C ASN A 65 -11.39 13.82 -7.14
N THR A 66 -10.08 13.78 -6.88
CA THR A 66 -9.19 14.93 -7.12
C THR A 66 -8.17 14.71 -8.22
N LYS A 67 -7.89 13.46 -8.57
CA LYS A 67 -6.93 13.09 -9.62
C LYS A 67 -7.66 12.58 -10.85
N ASN A 68 -7.13 12.93 -12.03
CA ASN A 68 -7.63 12.38 -13.27
C ASN A 68 -7.04 10.97 -13.49
N VAL A 69 -7.64 9.97 -12.84
CA VAL A 69 -7.22 8.57 -13.01
C VAL A 69 -8.01 7.89 -14.13
N PRO A 70 -7.36 7.07 -14.99
CA PRO A 70 -8.04 6.40 -16.10
C PRO A 70 -9.18 5.48 -15.63
N TYR A 71 -9.02 4.85 -14.48
CA TYR A 71 -10.01 3.98 -13.84
C TYR A 71 -10.04 4.25 -12.34
N PRO A 72 -11.22 4.19 -11.69
CA PRO A 72 -11.31 4.35 -10.24
C PRO A 72 -10.43 3.33 -9.51
N VAL A 73 -9.65 3.80 -8.55
CA VAL A 73 -8.87 2.93 -7.67
C VAL A 73 -9.82 2.20 -6.73
N LEU A 74 -9.63 0.90 -6.58
CA LEU A 74 -10.42 0.04 -5.69
C LEU A 74 -9.65 -0.26 -4.40
N VAL A 75 -10.38 -0.59 -3.33
CA VAL A 75 -9.80 -1.04 -2.07
C VAL A 75 -10.44 -2.35 -1.65
N LYS A 76 -9.61 -3.34 -1.33
CA LYS A 76 -10.05 -4.61 -0.74
C LYS A 76 -9.07 -5.05 0.34
N ASN A 77 -9.55 -5.77 1.31
CA ASN A 77 -8.68 -6.51 2.23
C ASN A 77 -8.54 -7.97 1.80
N PHE A 78 -7.48 -8.62 2.25
CA PHE A 78 -7.26 -10.04 1.99
C PHE A 78 -6.47 -10.70 3.11
N SER A 79 -6.64 -12.01 3.20
CA SER A 79 -5.84 -12.91 4.05
C SER A 79 -5.23 -14.01 3.19
N GLY A 80 -4.20 -14.68 3.69
CA GLY A 80 -3.52 -15.76 2.97
C GLY A 80 -2.50 -15.27 1.95
N LEU A 81 -2.28 -16.07 0.91
CA LEU A 81 -1.27 -15.78 -0.12
C LEU A 81 -1.73 -14.67 -1.06
N LEU A 82 -0.82 -13.75 -1.36
CA LEU A 82 -1.06 -12.69 -2.34
C LEU A 82 -1.37 -13.25 -3.72
N THR A 83 -0.72 -14.33 -4.12
CA THR A 83 -0.93 -14.99 -5.41
C THR A 83 -2.34 -15.54 -5.57
N ASP A 84 -2.88 -16.18 -4.52
CA ASP A 84 -4.25 -16.69 -4.54
C ASP A 84 -5.28 -15.55 -4.60
N PHE A 85 -5.02 -14.48 -3.84
CA PHE A 85 -5.85 -13.28 -3.91
C PHE A 85 -5.78 -12.64 -5.29
N ALA A 86 -4.59 -12.49 -5.89
CA ALA A 86 -4.42 -11.93 -7.22
C ALA A 86 -5.21 -12.72 -8.27
N ASP A 87 -5.11 -14.05 -8.23
CA ASP A 87 -5.85 -14.96 -9.12
C ASP A 87 -7.38 -14.78 -8.96
N SER A 88 -7.86 -14.75 -7.72
CA SER A 88 -9.28 -14.55 -7.41
C SER A 88 -9.85 -13.23 -7.92
N GLN A 89 -8.98 -12.22 -8.09
CA GLN A 89 -9.34 -10.89 -8.62
C GLN A 89 -9.08 -10.77 -10.13
N GLY A 90 -8.53 -11.79 -10.79
CA GLY A 90 -8.10 -11.70 -12.18
C GLY A 90 -6.99 -10.67 -12.40
N ALA A 91 -6.11 -10.49 -11.42
CA ALA A 91 -5.00 -9.56 -11.49
C ALA A 91 -3.76 -10.21 -12.08
N HIS A 92 -3.08 -9.48 -12.95
CA HIS A 92 -1.87 -9.95 -13.64
C HIS A 92 -0.61 -9.19 -13.22
N VAL A 93 -0.75 -8.11 -12.47
CA VAL A 93 0.37 -7.25 -12.07
C VAL A 93 0.29 -6.94 -10.58
N VAL A 94 1.42 -7.12 -9.89
CA VAL A 94 1.65 -6.62 -8.54
C VAL A 94 2.53 -5.38 -8.63
N VAL A 95 2.09 -4.27 -8.04
CA VAL A 95 2.87 -3.04 -7.91
C VAL A 95 3.54 -3.04 -6.54
N ARG A 96 4.83 -2.71 -6.51
CA ARG A 96 5.59 -2.54 -5.27
C ARG A 96 6.37 -1.23 -5.29
N GLY A 97 6.42 -0.55 -4.15
CA GLY A 97 7.26 0.63 -3.97
C GLY A 97 8.67 0.26 -3.51
N LEU A 98 9.69 0.91 -4.07
CA LEU A 98 11.07 0.79 -3.63
C LEU A 98 11.54 2.12 -3.05
N ARG A 99 12.04 2.12 -1.81
CA ARG A 99 12.54 3.30 -1.10
C ARG A 99 14.07 3.35 -1.06
N ALA A 100 14.71 2.20 -0.92
CA ALA A 100 16.15 2.08 -0.80
C ALA A 100 16.63 0.77 -1.43
N VAL A 101 17.94 0.70 -1.69
CA VAL A 101 18.57 -0.52 -2.23
C VAL A 101 18.33 -1.73 -1.34
N ALA A 102 18.30 -1.54 -0.01
CA ALA A 102 18.01 -2.61 0.95
C ALA A 102 16.59 -3.20 0.80
N ASP A 103 15.61 -2.39 0.37
CA ASP A 103 14.26 -2.90 0.09
C ASP A 103 14.26 -3.80 -1.16
N PHE A 104 15.12 -3.50 -2.15
CA PHE A 104 15.12 -4.18 -3.44
C PHE A 104 15.44 -5.66 -3.30
N GLU A 105 16.39 -6.04 -2.48
CA GLU A 105 16.77 -7.44 -2.32
C GLU A 105 15.60 -8.29 -1.81
N TYR A 106 14.90 -7.82 -0.78
CA TYR A 106 13.71 -8.48 -0.26
C TYR A 106 12.58 -8.51 -1.29
N GLU A 107 12.30 -7.40 -1.93
CA GLU A 107 11.22 -7.28 -2.93
C GLU A 107 11.50 -8.14 -4.17
N PHE A 108 12.78 -8.24 -4.58
CA PHE A 108 13.19 -9.11 -5.67
C PHE A 108 12.97 -10.59 -5.34
N GLN A 109 13.32 -11.01 -4.13
CA GLN A 109 13.06 -12.39 -3.67
C GLN A 109 11.57 -12.69 -3.64
N MET A 110 10.75 -11.79 -3.10
CA MET A 110 9.30 -11.97 -3.05
C MET A 110 8.68 -11.99 -4.45
N ALA A 111 9.12 -11.14 -5.37
CA ALA A 111 8.67 -11.16 -6.75
C ALA A 111 8.99 -12.50 -7.44
N SER A 112 10.19 -13.03 -7.20
CA SER A 112 10.61 -14.33 -7.73
C SER A 112 9.77 -15.48 -7.18
N ILE A 113 9.45 -15.44 -5.89
CA ILE A 113 8.56 -16.42 -5.25
C ILE A 113 7.15 -16.34 -5.82
N ASN A 114 6.58 -15.14 -5.92
CA ASN A 114 5.25 -14.92 -6.49
C ASN A 114 5.16 -15.44 -7.95
N LYS A 115 6.20 -15.14 -8.74
CA LYS A 115 6.29 -15.63 -10.14
C LYS A 115 6.34 -17.15 -10.22
N ARG A 116 7.02 -17.80 -9.27
CA ARG A 116 7.09 -19.26 -9.21
C ARG A 116 5.78 -19.91 -8.79
N LEU A 117 5.04 -19.26 -7.89
CA LEU A 117 3.73 -19.74 -7.42
C LEU A 117 2.63 -19.50 -8.46
N HIS A 118 2.72 -18.40 -9.20
CA HIS A 118 1.73 -17.99 -10.20
C HIS A 118 2.43 -17.41 -11.43
N GLY A 119 2.64 -18.24 -12.45
CA GLY A 119 3.45 -17.93 -13.63
C GLY A 119 3.01 -16.75 -14.47
N GLU A 120 1.73 -16.36 -14.41
CA GLU A 120 1.17 -15.21 -15.14
C GLU A 120 1.27 -13.88 -14.35
N LEU A 121 1.66 -13.93 -13.07
CA LEU A 121 1.73 -12.73 -12.23
C LEU A 121 3.09 -12.03 -12.41
N GLU A 122 3.05 -10.79 -12.85
CA GLU A 122 4.24 -9.93 -12.98
C GLU A 122 4.35 -8.93 -11.82
N THR A 123 5.57 -8.56 -11.47
CA THR A 123 5.81 -7.52 -10.46
C THR A 123 6.44 -6.29 -11.11
N VAL A 124 5.84 -5.14 -10.87
CA VAL A 124 6.34 -3.83 -11.30
C VAL A 124 6.80 -3.04 -10.08
N PHE A 125 8.02 -2.52 -10.14
CA PHE A 125 8.57 -1.68 -9.10
C PHE A 125 8.47 -0.21 -9.46
N LEU A 126 7.95 0.59 -8.53
CA LEU A 126 7.96 2.05 -8.61
C LEU A 126 8.93 2.60 -7.57
N MET A 127 9.87 3.43 -8.00
CA MET A 127 10.75 4.13 -7.07
C MET A 127 9.93 5.14 -6.26
N ALA A 128 10.05 5.13 -4.94
CA ALA A 128 9.45 6.16 -4.10
C ALA A 128 10.01 7.55 -4.48
N ALA A 129 9.19 8.59 -4.33
CA ALA A 129 9.67 9.95 -4.48
C ALA A 129 10.77 10.25 -3.45
N GLU A 130 11.76 11.05 -3.81
CA GLU A 130 12.93 11.34 -2.97
C GLU A 130 12.55 11.76 -1.55
N GLN A 131 11.53 12.60 -1.43
CA GLN A 131 11.00 13.08 -0.15
C GLN A 131 10.39 11.97 0.73
N GLN A 132 10.07 10.81 0.14
CA GLN A 132 9.42 9.69 0.81
C GLN A 132 10.35 8.49 1.06
N HIS A 133 11.64 8.58 0.68
CA HIS A 133 12.59 7.48 0.78
C HIS A 133 12.75 6.95 2.22
N PHE A 134 12.67 7.81 3.22
CA PHE A 134 12.86 7.44 4.62
C PHE A 134 11.57 7.21 5.40
N VAL A 135 10.41 7.38 4.75
CA VAL A 135 9.11 7.25 5.42
C VAL A 135 8.71 5.78 5.47
N ALA A 136 8.88 5.16 6.63
CA ALA A 136 8.38 3.81 6.90
C ALA A 136 7.36 3.85 8.04
N SER A 137 6.26 3.09 7.92
CA SER A 137 5.19 3.06 8.93
C SER A 137 5.70 2.72 10.34
N ARG A 138 6.74 1.87 10.45
CA ARG A 138 7.36 1.54 11.75
C ARG A 138 7.95 2.76 12.44
N PHE A 139 8.64 3.64 11.69
CA PHE A 139 9.22 4.86 12.23
C PHE A 139 8.16 5.89 12.58
N VAL A 140 7.11 6.00 11.77
CA VAL A 140 5.96 6.87 12.07
C VAL A 140 5.32 6.47 13.39
N LYS A 141 5.09 5.17 13.61
CA LYS A 141 4.57 4.67 14.90
C LYS A 141 5.51 4.94 16.06
N GLU A 142 6.80 4.79 15.87
CA GLU A 142 7.81 5.06 16.91
C GLU A 142 7.81 6.55 17.28
N VAL A 143 7.87 7.45 16.29
CA VAL A 143 7.78 8.90 16.53
C VAL A 143 6.50 9.26 17.28
N ALA A 144 5.35 8.73 16.85
CA ALA A 144 4.06 8.99 17.49
C ALA A 144 4.01 8.50 18.96
N ARG A 145 4.60 7.33 19.26
CA ARG A 145 4.67 6.79 20.63
C ARG A 145 5.43 7.69 21.61
N PHE A 146 6.41 8.42 21.10
CA PHE A 146 7.17 9.40 21.89
C PHE A 146 6.60 10.80 21.82
N GLY A 147 5.38 10.99 21.31
CA GLY A 147 4.71 12.28 21.23
C GLY A 147 5.29 13.23 20.17
N GLY A 148 6.07 12.71 19.23
CA GLY A 148 6.63 13.48 18.10
C GLY A 148 5.59 13.83 17.05
N ASP A 149 5.82 14.91 16.32
CA ASP A 149 4.97 15.33 15.21
C ASP A 149 5.16 14.42 13.99
N VAL A 150 4.06 13.82 13.54
CA VAL A 150 4.02 12.93 12.36
C VAL A 150 3.33 13.55 11.15
N SER A 151 2.97 14.82 11.21
CA SER A 151 2.20 15.52 10.16
C SER A 151 2.88 15.57 8.80
N SER A 152 4.21 15.51 8.77
CA SER A 152 5.00 15.45 7.53
C SER A 152 5.06 14.06 6.89
N PHE A 153 4.61 12.99 7.57
CA PHE A 153 4.72 11.61 7.12
C PHE A 153 3.38 10.98 6.73
N VAL A 154 2.30 11.47 7.33
CA VAL A 154 0.96 10.88 7.18
C VAL A 154 -0.11 11.94 7.00
N PRO A 155 -1.24 11.63 6.35
CA PRO A 155 -2.39 12.51 6.29
C PRO A 155 -2.92 12.88 7.68
N GLU A 156 -3.58 14.04 7.79
CA GLU A 156 -4.10 14.56 9.06
C GLU A 156 -5.04 13.59 9.77
N ASN A 157 -5.93 12.91 9.03
CA ASN A 157 -6.83 11.90 9.59
C ASN A 157 -6.06 10.72 10.21
N VAL A 158 -4.93 10.33 9.62
CA VAL A 158 -4.05 9.28 10.14
C VAL A 158 -3.31 9.77 11.39
N ALA A 159 -2.79 11.01 11.36
CA ALA A 159 -2.12 11.60 12.52
C ALA A 159 -3.05 11.66 13.74
N ARG A 160 -4.30 12.09 13.55
CA ARG A 160 -5.32 12.09 14.62
C ARG A 160 -5.61 10.69 15.16
N LYS A 161 -5.73 9.68 14.29
CA LYS A 161 -5.96 8.28 14.72
C LYS A 161 -4.75 7.73 15.50
N LEU A 162 -3.52 8.07 15.09
CA LEU A 162 -2.31 7.70 15.84
C LEU A 162 -2.30 8.33 17.23
N ALA A 163 -2.58 9.62 17.34
CA ALA A 163 -2.66 10.31 18.62
C ALA A 163 -3.73 9.70 19.54
N SER A 164 -4.90 9.37 19.00
CA SER A 164 -5.98 8.71 19.77
C SER A 164 -5.63 7.30 20.24
N LYS A 165 -4.80 6.57 19.48
CA LYS A 165 -4.46 5.17 19.77
C LYS A 165 -3.26 5.04 20.72
N LEU A 166 -2.35 6.00 20.70
CA LEU A 166 -1.07 5.98 21.44
C LEU A 166 -0.98 7.01 22.56
N GLY A 167 -1.85 8.00 22.56
CA GLY A 167 -2.01 9.01 23.65
C GLY A 167 -3.02 8.54 24.69
#